data_cde2c274fde587c0339fa98e99807ca4
#
_entry.id   cde2c274fde587c0339fa98e99807ca4
#
_cell.length_a   1.000
_cell.length_b   1.000
_cell.length_c   1.000
_cell.angle_alpha   90.00
_cell.angle_beta   90.00
_cell.angle_gamma   90.00
#
_symmetry.space_group_name_H-M   'P 1'
#
loop_
_entity.id
_entity.type
_entity.pdbx_description
1 polymer ?
#
loop_
_entity_poly.entity_id
_entity_poly.type
_entity_poly.pdbx_seq_one_letter_code
_entity_poly.pdbx_strand_id
1 'polypeptide(L)'
;MKTFALLSLFAMLIFPAPNGQTSTPDGSPISVLSFKWAKTHQTVDTSTPNTPLPPARAMTPNDKAYARSARINDPAGKRDPNEDTVDARSVALEQSVRAAEKPGPKTLGAFAFQLKIHNTSMQVVEIVFWEYQFIDPANPGSVTRRQFLCGINVKPDKEKELHALSLGGPPNTVNAAAVAKNPDSPFQEKVVINRVEFADGKSWMRKDWNANEIKAGYQRAMATPWTPNEMCRAL
;
A
#
# COMPACT_ATOMS: atom_id res chain seq x y z
N MET A 1 46.78 15.47 -45.18
CA MET A 1 46.03 15.35 -43.87
C MET A 1 44.61 15.03 -44.20
N LYS A 2 44.16 13.79 -43.94
CA LYS A 2 42.80 13.31 -44.24
C LYS A 2 42.03 13.24 -42.93
N THR A 3 41.04 14.08 -42.73
CA THR A 3 40.16 14.13 -41.61
C THR A 3 39.04 13.09 -41.80
N PHE A 4 39.02 12.08 -40.96
CA PHE A 4 37.91 11.10 -40.83
C PHE A 4 36.83 11.68 -39.94
N ALA A 5 35.65 11.93 -40.49
CA ALA A 5 34.43 12.27 -39.75
C ALA A 5 33.79 10.94 -39.27
N LEU A 6 33.75 10.74 -37.96
CA LEU A 6 33.01 9.65 -37.35
C LEU A 6 31.55 10.05 -37.22
N LEU A 7 30.68 9.45 -38.05
CA LEU A 7 29.21 9.58 -37.91
C LEU A 7 28.76 8.63 -36.84
N SER A 8 28.39 9.16 -35.66
CA SER A 8 27.81 8.41 -34.57
C SER A 8 26.31 8.20 -34.84
N LEU A 9 25.92 6.97 -35.21
CA LEU A 9 24.54 6.56 -35.42
C LEU A 9 23.88 6.31 -34.06
N PHE A 10 23.11 7.24 -33.55
CA PHE A 10 22.31 7.08 -32.32
C PHE A 10 21.05 6.29 -32.69
N ALA A 11 21.04 4.99 -32.41
CA ALA A 11 19.86 4.15 -32.56
C ALA A 11 18.87 4.50 -31.41
N MET A 12 17.85 5.27 -31.71
CA MET A 12 16.71 5.48 -30.82
C MET A 12 15.92 4.18 -30.71
N LEU A 13 16.05 3.49 -29.57
CA LEU A 13 15.17 2.38 -29.20
C LEU A 13 13.79 2.95 -28.89
N ILE A 14 12.89 2.89 -29.87
CA ILE A 14 11.45 3.17 -29.69
C ILE A 14 10.86 1.96 -28.95
N PHE A 15 10.68 2.07 -27.62
CA PHE A 15 9.87 1.12 -26.89
C PHE A 15 8.40 1.34 -27.26
N PRO A 16 7.67 0.29 -27.71
CA PRO A 16 6.24 0.43 -27.91
C PRO A 16 5.59 0.71 -26.55
N ALA A 17 4.89 1.84 -26.46
CA ALA A 17 4.06 2.14 -25.30
C ALA A 17 2.96 1.08 -25.20
N PRO A 18 2.68 0.51 -24.01
CA PRO A 18 1.55 -0.40 -23.85
C PRO A 18 0.26 0.34 -24.25
N ASN A 19 -0.48 -0.26 -25.17
CA ASN A 19 -1.77 0.26 -25.67
C ASN A 19 -2.86 0.07 -24.61
N GLY A 20 -2.79 0.79 -23.50
CA GLY A 20 -3.89 0.90 -22.55
C GLY A 20 -5.01 1.72 -23.17
N GLN A 21 -6.21 1.16 -23.28
CA GLN A 21 -7.38 1.92 -23.73
C GLN A 21 -7.78 2.93 -22.66
N THR A 22 -7.49 4.21 -22.92
CA THR A 22 -7.97 5.31 -22.09
C THR A 22 -9.44 5.55 -22.41
N SER A 23 -10.34 5.11 -21.56
CA SER A 23 -11.76 5.44 -21.66
C SER A 23 -12.11 6.40 -20.51
N THR A 24 -12.15 7.68 -20.83
CA THR A 24 -12.75 8.67 -19.94
C THR A 24 -14.26 8.50 -20.01
N PRO A 25 -14.98 8.33 -18.90
CA PRO A 25 -16.43 8.30 -18.91
C PRO A 25 -17.00 9.62 -19.43
N ASP A 26 -18.10 9.56 -20.17
CA ASP A 26 -18.76 10.76 -20.69
C ASP A 26 -19.07 11.74 -19.56
N GLY A 27 -18.62 12.99 -19.71
CA GLY A 27 -18.80 14.05 -18.72
C GLY A 27 -17.89 14.01 -17.50
N SER A 28 -16.86 13.17 -17.50
CA SER A 28 -15.86 13.18 -16.43
C SER A 28 -15.07 14.49 -16.41
N PRO A 29 -14.90 15.13 -15.25
CA PRO A 29 -14.09 16.34 -15.11
C PRO A 29 -12.58 16.06 -15.17
N ILE A 30 -12.20 14.79 -15.28
CA ILE A 30 -10.82 14.32 -15.36
C ILE A 30 -10.66 13.44 -16.59
N SER A 31 -9.66 13.71 -17.42
CA SER A 31 -9.21 12.82 -18.48
C SER A 31 -8.03 11.97 -18.03
N VAL A 32 -8.03 10.70 -18.40
CA VAL A 32 -6.93 9.76 -18.17
C VAL A 32 -5.96 9.87 -19.36
N LEU A 33 -4.70 10.22 -19.08
CA LEU A 33 -3.67 10.38 -20.11
C LEU A 33 -2.86 9.09 -20.30
N SER A 34 -2.48 8.44 -19.20
CA SER A 34 -1.76 7.18 -19.24
C SER A 34 -1.91 6.45 -17.91
N PHE A 35 -1.73 5.15 -17.95
CA PHE A 35 -1.73 4.31 -16.74
C PHE A 35 -0.82 3.09 -16.94
N LYS A 36 -0.30 2.59 -15.83
CA LYS A 36 0.52 1.36 -15.79
C LYS A 36 0.53 0.79 -14.40
N TRP A 37 0.95 -0.46 -14.29
CA TRP A 37 1.23 -1.10 -13.03
C TRP A 37 2.56 -1.86 -13.10
N ALA A 38 3.14 -2.14 -11.94
CA ALA A 38 4.35 -2.94 -11.82
C ALA A 38 4.35 -3.73 -10.51
N LYS A 39 5.00 -4.89 -10.51
CA LYS A 39 5.29 -5.61 -9.28
C LYS A 39 6.31 -4.84 -8.46
N THR A 40 6.10 -4.78 -7.16
CA THR A 40 7.00 -4.12 -6.22
C THR A 40 7.00 -4.89 -4.90
N HIS A 41 7.67 -4.36 -3.91
CA HIS A 41 7.69 -4.89 -2.56
C HIS A 41 7.30 -3.79 -1.58
N GLN A 42 6.48 -4.14 -0.61
CA GLN A 42 6.11 -3.26 0.48
C GLN A 42 6.66 -3.83 1.78
N THR A 43 7.42 -3.03 2.50
CA THR A 43 7.85 -3.38 3.85
C THR A 43 6.73 -3.04 4.80
N VAL A 44 6.19 -4.06 5.44
CA VAL A 44 5.18 -3.90 6.49
C VAL A 44 5.89 -4.03 7.82
N ASP A 45 5.86 -2.95 8.59
CA ASP A 45 6.33 -3.00 9.96
C ASP A 45 5.33 -3.82 10.78
N THR A 46 5.75 -5.03 11.15
CA THR A 46 4.95 -5.92 12.00
C THR A 46 5.25 -5.68 13.49
N SER A 47 6.14 -4.74 13.81
CA SER A 47 6.33 -4.33 15.19
C SER A 47 5.01 -3.74 15.67
N THR A 48 4.36 -4.42 16.60
CA THR A 48 3.33 -3.80 17.44
C THR A 48 3.93 -2.53 18.03
N PRO A 49 3.18 -1.39 18.01
CA PRO A 49 3.65 -0.18 18.65
C PRO A 49 4.22 -0.58 20.02
N ASN A 50 5.40 -0.07 20.34
CA ASN A 50 6.09 -0.32 21.61
C ASN A 50 5.13 0.02 22.76
N THR A 51 4.24 -0.90 23.07
CA THR A 51 3.61 -0.88 24.37
C THR A 51 4.76 -1.20 25.31
N PRO A 52 5.17 -0.31 26.21
CA PRO A 52 6.19 -0.61 27.19
C PRO A 52 5.79 -1.94 27.81
N LEU A 53 6.67 -2.93 27.79
CA LEU A 53 6.43 -4.16 28.57
C LEU A 53 6.08 -3.68 29.98
N PRO A 54 4.96 -4.13 30.55
CA PRO A 54 4.65 -3.81 31.92
C PRO A 54 5.89 -4.16 32.75
N PRO A 55 6.33 -3.30 33.65
CA PRO A 55 7.49 -3.57 34.46
C PRO A 55 7.32 -4.94 35.09
N ALA A 56 8.38 -5.75 35.11
CA ALA A 56 8.33 -7.07 35.69
C ALA A 56 7.72 -6.92 37.10
N ARG A 57 6.61 -7.63 37.30
CA ARG A 57 5.89 -7.51 38.58
C ARG A 57 6.84 -7.96 39.68
N ALA A 58 7.15 -7.06 40.59
CA ALA A 58 7.96 -7.39 41.72
C ALA A 58 7.31 -8.58 42.51
N MET A 59 8.10 -9.57 42.83
CA MET A 59 7.64 -10.71 43.59
C MET A 59 7.18 -10.26 44.96
N THR A 60 6.01 -10.68 45.39
CA THR A 60 5.49 -10.38 46.74
C THR A 60 5.87 -11.49 47.71
N PRO A 61 5.92 -11.22 49.02
CA PRO A 61 6.21 -12.26 50.02
C PRO A 61 5.30 -13.51 49.98
N ASN A 62 4.11 -13.36 49.41
CA ASN A 62 3.16 -14.47 49.25
C ASN A 62 3.42 -15.32 47.97
N ASP A 63 4.30 -14.88 47.09
CA ASP A 63 4.63 -15.63 45.88
C ASP A 63 5.59 -16.80 46.23
N LYS A 64 5.30 -18.00 45.72
CA LYS A 64 6.18 -19.15 45.89
C LYS A 64 7.60 -18.90 45.33
N ALA A 65 7.71 -18.08 44.26
CA ALA A 65 8.96 -17.69 43.66
C ALA A 65 9.77 -16.80 44.62
N TYR A 66 9.13 -15.86 45.32
CA TYR A 66 9.76 -15.03 46.35
C TYR A 66 10.37 -15.88 47.46
N ALA A 67 9.60 -16.85 48.03
CA ALA A 67 10.07 -17.72 49.09
C ALA A 67 11.25 -18.60 48.64
N ARG A 68 11.22 -19.08 47.39
CA ARG A 68 12.33 -19.84 46.79
C ARG A 68 13.57 -18.99 46.64
N SER A 69 13.43 -17.82 46.06
CA SER A 69 14.52 -16.87 45.77
C SER A 69 15.19 -16.42 47.09
N ALA A 70 14.40 -16.11 48.10
CA ALA A 70 14.90 -15.76 49.41
C ALA A 70 15.74 -16.89 50.06
N ARG A 71 15.31 -18.14 49.92
CA ARG A 71 16.05 -19.29 50.47
C ARG A 71 17.37 -19.56 49.73
N ILE A 72 17.40 -19.37 48.41
CA ILE A 72 18.57 -19.70 47.59
C ILE A 72 19.60 -18.58 47.63
N ASN A 73 19.16 -17.32 47.53
CA ASN A 73 20.04 -16.18 47.29
C ASN A 73 20.46 -15.46 48.60
N ASP A 74 19.65 -15.54 49.64
CA ASP A 74 19.99 -14.99 50.96
C ASP A 74 19.35 -15.78 52.11
N PRO A 75 20.02 -16.85 52.56
CA PRO A 75 19.55 -17.63 53.72
C PRO A 75 19.39 -16.80 54.99
N ALA A 76 20.08 -15.66 55.07
CA ALA A 76 20.01 -14.76 56.20
C ALA A 76 18.86 -13.75 56.13
N GLY A 77 18.14 -13.69 55.00
CA GLY A 77 16.94 -12.88 54.83
C GLY A 77 17.17 -11.35 54.80
N LYS A 78 18.38 -10.93 54.45
CA LYS A 78 18.77 -9.50 54.45
C LYS A 78 18.65 -8.81 53.08
N ARG A 79 18.56 -9.58 51.99
CA ARG A 79 18.46 -9.03 50.61
C ARG A 79 17.04 -9.13 50.12
N ASP A 80 16.61 -8.10 49.37
CA ASP A 80 15.36 -8.14 48.63
C ASP A 80 15.50 -9.15 47.47
N PRO A 81 14.67 -10.22 47.42
CA PRO A 81 14.69 -11.17 46.32
C PRO A 81 14.41 -10.59 44.96
N ASN A 82 13.91 -9.35 44.87
CA ASN A 82 13.65 -8.67 43.64
C ASN A 82 14.88 -7.97 43.04
N GLU A 83 15.97 -7.76 43.81
CA GLU A 83 17.12 -6.97 43.34
C GLU A 83 18.12 -7.77 42.50
N ASP A 84 18.60 -8.90 42.93
CA ASP A 84 19.62 -9.67 42.20
C ASP A 84 19.46 -11.17 42.40
N THR A 85 18.30 -11.67 42.03
CA THR A 85 17.97 -13.11 42.16
C THR A 85 18.15 -13.83 40.85
N VAL A 86 18.39 -15.14 40.91
CA VAL A 86 18.41 -16.02 39.73
C VAL A 86 17.07 -15.95 38.98
N ASP A 87 15.94 -15.88 39.73
CA ASP A 87 14.62 -15.78 39.12
C ASP A 87 14.42 -14.44 38.44
N ALA A 88 14.87 -13.31 39.02
CA ALA A 88 14.82 -11.99 38.36
C ALA A 88 15.69 -11.96 37.11
N ARG A 89 16.90 -12.54 37.14
CA ARG A 89 17.76 -12.69 35.98
C ARG A 89 17.14 -13.56 34.89
N SER A 90 16.48 -14.65 35.28
CA SER A 90 15.76 -15.54 34.33
C SER A 90 14.62 -14.79 33.64
N VAL A 91 13.83 -14.00 34.38
CA VAL A 91 12.76 -13.19 33.82
C VAL A 91 13.32 -12.12 32.89
N ALA A 92 14.41 -11.44 33.26
CA ALA A 92 15.06 -10.45 32.39
C ALA A 92 15.62 -11.08 31.12
N LEU A 93 16.22 -12.27 31.22
CA LEU A 93 16.69 -13.04 30.05
C LEU A 93 15.53 -13.45 29.15
N GLU A 94 14.46 -14.00 29.73
CA GLU A 94 13.26 -14.36 28.96
C GLU A 94 12.66 -13.15 28.23
N GLN A 95 12.61 -12.00 28.90
CA GLN A 95 12.15 -10.76 28.26
C GLN A 95 13.07 -10.31 27.12
N SER A 96 14.39 -10.44 27.28
CA SER A 96 15.35 -10.10 26.23
C SER A 96 15.25 -11.05 25.04
N VAL A 97 15.07 -12.33 25.27
CA VAL A 97 14.85 -13.34 24.21
C VAL A 97 13.54 -13.05 23.48
N ARG A 98 12.44 -12.84 24.17
CA ARG A 98 11.16 -12.46 23.55
C ARG A 98 11.23 -11.16 22.78
N ALA A 99 12.03 -10.20 23.24
CA ALA A 99 12.24 -8.96 22.51
C ALA A 99 13.08 -9.18 21.23
N ALA A 100 14.06 -10.09 21.28
CA ALA A 100 14.87 -10.46 20.11
C ALA A 100 14.08 -11.31 19.09
N GLU A 101 13.10 -12.08 19.56
CA GLU A 101 12.23 -12.90 18.70
C GLU A 101 11.12 -12.10 18.01
N LYS A 102 11.00 -10.79 18.27
CA LYS A 102 10.03 -9.96 17.54
C LYS A 102 10.34 -10.07 16.04
N PRO A 103 9.36 -10.50 15.24
CA PRO A 103 9.58 -10.58 13.80
C PRO A 103 9.93 -9.18 13.29
N GLY A 104 11.08 -9.08 12.64
CA GLY A 104 11.48 -7.86 11.96
C GLY A 104 10.47 -7.48 10.86
N PRO A 105 10.63 -6.30 10.25
CA PRO A 105 9.75 -5.86 9.19
C PRO A 105 9.69 -6.91 8.08
N LYS A 106 8.48 -7.32 7.73
CA LYS A 106 8.27 -8.31 6.65
C LYS A 106 8.14 -7.59 5.33
N THR A 107 8.90 -8.04 4.34
CA THR A 107 8.74 -7.61 2.96
C THR A 107 7.68 -8.45 2.28
N LEU A 108 6.58 -7.83 1.88
CA LEU A 108 5.49 -8.47 1.16
C LEU A 108 5.55 -8.05 -0.30
N GLY A 109 5.25 -8.98 -1.20
CA GLY A 109 5.02 -8.66 -2.60
C GLY A 109 3.81 -7.71 -2.71
N ALA A 110 3.97 -6.65 -3.47
CA ALA A 110 2.95 -5.64 -3.70
C ALA A 110 2.91 -5.23 -5.17
N PHE A 111 1.96 -4.38 -5.51
CA PHE A 111 1.79 -3.84 -6.85
C PHE A 111 1.68 -2.32 -6.76
N ALA A 112 2.51 -1.64 -7.56
CA ALA A 112 2.45 -0.19 -7.73
C ALA A 112 1.58 0.12 -8.95
N PHE A 113 0.60 0.99 -8.79
CA PHE A 113 -0.27 1.48 -9.85
C PHE A 113 0.02 2.97 -10.06
N GLN A 114 0.21 3.36 -11.30
CA GLN A 114 0.46 4.73 -11.70
C GLN A 114 -0.64 5.17 -12.66
N LEU A 115 -1.15 6.37 -12.45
CA LEU A 115 -2.20 6.97 -13.26
C LEU A 115 -1.87 8.43 -13.51
N LYS A 116 -1.71 8.82 -14.77
CA LYS A 116 -1.55 10.22 -15.15
C LYS A 116 -2.89 10.79 -15.59
N ILE A 117 -3.30 11.87 -14.95
CA ILE A 117 -4.58 12.53 -15.17
C ILE A 117 -4.38 13.99 -15.59
N HIS A 118 -5.39 14.54 -16.27
CA HIS A 118 -5.53 15.94 -16.57
C HIS A 118 -6.88 16.44 -16.06
N ASN A 119 -6.87 17.52 -15.29
CA ASN A 119 -8.10 18.17 -14.81
C ASN A 119 -8.67 19.06 -15.91
N THR A 120 -9.74 18.60 -16.55
CA THR A 120 -10.44 19.33 -17.61
C THR A 120 -11.54 20.25 -17.09
N SER A 121 -11.76 20.28 -15.77
CA SER A 121 -12.75 21.16 -15.14
C SER A 121 -12.18 22.54 -14.82
N MET A 122 -13.07 23.49 -14.53
CA MET A 122 -12.72 24.83 -14.07
C MET A 122 -12.48 24.90 -12.54
N GLN A 123 -12.55 23.78 -11.83
CA GLN A 123 -12.45 23.71 -10.39
C GLN A 123 -11.20 22.94 -9.94
N VAL A 124 -10.72 23.22 -8.74
CA VAL A 124 -9.61 22.46 -8.15
C VAL A 124 -10.15 21.10 -7.69
N VAL A 125 -9.51 20.03 -8.14
CA VAL A 125 -9.82 18.65 -7.73
C VAL A 125 -9.04 18.32 -6.47
N GLU A 126 -9.71 17.85 -5.40
CA GLU A 126 -9.08 17.47 -4.13
C GLU A 126 -9.05 15.96 -3.91
N ILE A 127 -10.11 15.25 -4.30
CA ILE A 127 -10.20 13.81 -4.12
C ILE A 127 -10.61 13.16 -5.43
N VAL A 128 -9.91 12.08 -5.78
CA VAL A 128 -10.24 11.23 -6.93
C VAL A 128 -10.40 9.80 -6.45
N PHE A 129 -11.54 9.23 -6.83
CA PHE A 129 -11.83 7.83 -6.68
C PHE A 129 -11.76 7.16 -8.04
N TRP A 130 -10.88 6.17 -8.19
CA TRP A 130 -10.66 5.49 -9.45
C TRP A 130 -10.43 4.01 -9.27
N GLU A 131 -10.60 3.24 -10.34
CA GLU A 131 -10.34 1.82 -10.35
C GLU A 131 -9.49 1.41 -11.55
N TYR A 132 -8.59 0.47 -11.31
CA TYR A 132 -7.85 -0.25 -12.33
C TYR A 132 -8.54 -1.59 -12.57
N GLN A 133 -8.88 -1.87 -13.82
CA GLN A 133 -9.60 -3.07 -14.23
C GLN A 133 -8.70 -3.95 -15.06
N PHE A 134 -8.64 -5.24 -14.70
CA PHE A 134 -8.08 -6.31 -15.50
C PHE A 134 -9.22 -7.14 -16.04
N ILE A 135 -9.40 -7.14 -17.35
CA ILE A 135 -10.48 -7.79 -18.06
C ILE A 135 -9.90 -9.03 -18.77
N ASP A 136 -10.46 -10.19 -18.54
CA ASP A 136 -10.08 -11.38 -19.28
C ASP A 136 -10.60 -11.27 -20.73
N PRO A 137 -9.73 -11.27 -21.76
CA PRO A 137 -10.17 -11.17 -23.15
C PRO A 137 -11.05 -12.34 -23.61
N ALA A 138 -10.91 -13.50 -22.97
CA ALA A 138 -11.73 -14.69 -23.27
C ALA A 138 -13.08 -14.67 -22.55
N ASN A 139 -13.18 -13.94 -21.44
CA ASN A 139 -14.40 -13.76 -20.67
C ASN A 139 -14.54 -12.30 -20.22
N PRO A 140 -15.03 -11.39 -21.09
CA PRO A 140 -15.13 -9.96 -20.78
C PRO A 140 -16.01 -9.63 -19.56
N GLY A 141 -16.86 -10.54 -19.12
CA GLY A 141 -17.64 -10.42 -17.88
C GLY A 141 -16.80 -10.62 -16.61
N SER A 142 -15.64 -11.28 -16.73
CA SER A 142 -14.71 -11.47 -15.62
C SER A 142 -13.77 -10.27 -15.51
N VAL A 143 -14.12 -9.36 -14.59
CA VAL A 143 -13.35 -8.13 -14.34
C VAL A 143 -12.79 -8.12 -12.93
N THR A 144 -11.47 -8.13 -12.82
CA THR A 144 -10.79 -7.90 -11.54
C THR A 144 -10.56 -6.41 -11.37
N ARG A 145 -11.07 -5.84 -10.29
CA ARG A 145 -10.98 -4.40 -9.99
C ARG A 145 -10.04 -4.14 -8.82
N ARG A 146 -9.20 -3.12 -8.96
CA ARG A 146 -8.39 -2.56 -7.87
C ARG A 146 -8.80 -1.11 -7.70
N GLN A 147 -9.27 -0.76 -6.53
CA GLN A 147 -9.92 0.52 -6.26
C GLN A 147 -9.03 1.37 -5.37
N PHE A 148 -8.98 2.65 -5.68
CA PHE A 148 -8.09 3.60 -5.04
C PHE A 148 -8.79 4.91 -4.75
N LEU A 149 -8.50 5.45 -3.58
CA LEU A 149 -8.87 6.80 -3.16
C LEU A 149 -7.60 7.65 -3.06
N CYS A 150 -7.56 8.76 -3.78
CA CYS A 150 -6.40 9.66 -3.79
C CYS A 150 -6.79 11.05 -3.28
N GLY A 151 -6.05 11.55 -2.27
CA GLY A 151 -6.08 12.94 -1.85
C GLY A 151 -5.06 13.72 -2.66
N ILE A 152 -5.54 14.65 -3.47
CA ILE A 152 -4.72 15.39 -4.43
C ILE A 152 -5.11 16.87 -4.42
N ASN A 153 -4.29 17.70 -5.06
CA ASN A 153 -4.65 19.08 -5.32
C ASN A 153 -4.26 19.38 -6.77
N VAL A 154 -5.24 19.29 -7.67
CA VAL A 154 -5.01 19.50 -9.10
C VAL A 154 -5.81 20.70 -9.58
N LYS A 155 -5.10 21.79 -9.88
CA LYS A 155 -5.70 23.02 -10.41
C LYS A 155 -6.33 22.78 -11.78
N PRO A 156 -7.26 23.65 -12.23
CA PRO A 156 -7.79 23.60 -13.58
C PRO A 156 -6.68 23.56 -14.63
N ASP A 157 -6.91 22.78 -15.68
CA ASP A 157 -5.99 22.61 -16.82
C ASP A 157 -4.57 22.15 -16.43
N LYS A 158 -4.44 21.40 -15.34
CA LYS A 158 -3.17 20.82 -14.91
C LYS A 158 -3.21 19.30 -14.92
N GLU A 159 -2.03 18.74 -15.18
CA GLU A 159 -1.79 17.31 -15.10
C GLU A 159 -1.22 16.92 -13.74
N LYS A 160 -1.48 15.68 -13.33
CA LYS A 160 -0.85 15.09 -12.16
C LYS A 160 -0.69 13.59 -12.33
N GLU A 161 0.41 13.05 -11.82
CA GLU A 161 0.64 11.63 -11.73
C GLU A 161 0.26 11.14 -10.33
N LEU A 162 -0.56 10.10 -10.27
CA LEU A 162 -1.03 9.45 -9.05
C LEU A 162 -0.30 8.13 -8.88
N HIS A 163 0.14 7.88 -7.65
CA HIS A 163 0.84 6.65 -7.28
C HIS A 163 0.07 5.95 -6.17
N ALA A 164 -0.31 4.70 -6.41
CA ALA A 164 -1.02 3.88 -5.45
C ALA A 164 -0.30 2.54 -5.25
N LEU A 165 -0.32 2.04 -4.02
CA LEU A 165 0.18 0.71 -3.68
C LEU A 165 -0.98 -0.19 -3.28
N SER A 166 -0.93 -1.46 -3.69
CA SER A 166 -1.88 -2.48 -3.29
C SER A 166 -1.19 -3.83 -3.12
N LEU A 167 -1.63 -4.62 -2.17
CA LEU A 167 -1.24 -6.04 -2.05
C LEU A 167 -1.92 -6.90 -3.12
N GLY A 168 -3.03 -6.42 -3.70
CA GLY A 168 -3.73 -7.07 -4.80
C GLY A 168 -3.22 -6.59 -6.16
N GLY A 169 -2.84 -7.53 -7.02
CA GLY A 169 -2.43 -7.30 -8.41
C GLY A 169 -3.45 -7.81 -9.43
N PRO A 170 -3.01 -8.12 -10.65
CA PRO A 170 -3.83 -8.83 -11.62
C PRO A 170 -4.29 -10.18 -11.06
N PRO A 171 -5.35 -10.78 -11.62
CA PRO A 171 -5.79 -12.09 -11.20
C PRO A 171 -4.70 -13.14 -11.42
N ASN A 172 -4.65 -14.15 -10.54
CA ASN A 172 -3.67 -15.24 -10.62
C ASN A 172 -3.98 -16.23 -11.77
N THR A 173 -5.22 -16.24 -12.23
CA THR A 173 -5.65 -17.11 -13.33
C THR A 173 -5.53 -16.34 -14.64
N VAL A 174 -4.77 -16.87 -15.56
CA VAL A 174 -4.52 -16.27 -16.88
C VAL A 174 -4.92 -17.25 -17.96
N ASN A 175 -5.60 -16.76 -18.98
CA ASN A 175 -5.95 -17.56 -20.15
C ASN A 175 -4.70 -17.86 -20.99
N ALA A 176 -4.42 -19.14 -21.23
CA ALA A 176 -3.23 -19.56 -21.98
C ALA A 176 -3.18 -18.96 -23.40
N ALA A 177 -4.32 -18.83 -24.07
CA ALA A 177 -4.39 -18.22 -25.40
C ALA A 177 -4.11 -16.70 -25.36
N ALA A 178 -4.48 -16.02 -24.27
CA ALA A 178 -4.16 -14.61 -24.08
C ALA A 178 -2.67 -14.41 -23.84
N VAL A 179 -2.04 -15.26 -23.02
CA VAL A 179 -0.59 -15.27 -22.81
C VAL A 179 0.17 -15.52 -24.10
N ALA A 180 -0.30 -16.45 -24.94
CA ALA A 180 0.32 -16.74 -26.22
C ALA A 180 0.30 -15.54 -27.19
N LYS A 181 -0.74 -14.70 -27.10
CA LYS A 181 -0.87 -13.49 -27.94
C LYS A 181 -0.09 -12.30 -27.41
N ASN A 182 -0.08 -12.12 -26.10
CA ASN A 182 0.61 -11.03 -25.44
C ASN A 182 1.16 -11.49 -24.06
N PRO A 183 2.37 -12.03 -24.01
CA PRO A 183 2.96 -12.54 -22.79
C PRO A 183 3.13 -11.46 -21.68
N ASP A 184 3.35 -10.22 -22.08
CA ASP A 184 3.62 -9.12 -21.15
C ASP A 184 2.34 -8.53 -20.52
N SER A 185 1.21 -8.63 -21.23
CA SER A 185 -0.09 -8.17 -20.75
C SER A 185 -1.21 -9.08 -21.23
N PRO A 186 -1.47 -10.21 -20.54
CA PRO A 186 -2.50 -11.16 -20.91
C PRO A 186 -3.94 -10.66 -20.67
N PHE A 187 -4.09 -9.49 -20.07
CA PHE A 187 -5.36 -8.84 -19.79
C PHE A 187 -5.57 -7.63 -20.69
N GLN A 188 -6.82 -7.33 -20.96
CA GLN A 188 -7.20 -6.00 -21.41
C GLN A 188 -7.28 -5.11 -20.16
N GLU A 189 -6.51 -4.03 -20.15
CA GLU A 189 -6.40 -3.14 -19.02
C GLU A 189 -7.18 -1.85 -19.27
N LYS A 190 -7.86 -1.38 -18.22
CA LYS A 190 -8.67 -0.17 -18.28
C LYS A 190 -8.62 0.55 -16.94
N VAL A 191 -8.59 1.88 -16.99
CA VAL A 191 -8.79 2.73 -15.81
C VAL A 191 -10.12 3.45 -15.93
N VAL A 192 -10.85 3.54 -14.82
CA VAL A 192 -12.14 4.21 -14.74
C VAL A 192 -12.14 5.18 -13.57
N ILE A 193 -12.51 6.43 -13.83
CA ILE A 193 -12.77 7.41 -12.77
C ILE A 193 -14.20 7.25 -12.30
N ASN A 194 -14.39 7.03 -11.00
CA ASN A 194 -15.70 6.77 -10.41
C ASN A 194 -16.28 7.98 -9.72
N ARG A 195 -15.45 8.76 -9.00
CA ARG A 195 -15.89 9.96 -8.30
C ARG A 195 -14.76 10.99 -8.23
N VAL A 196 -15.12 12.25 -8.30
CA VAL A 196 -14.23 13.40 -8.15
C VAL A 196 -14.86 14.37 -7.16
N GLU A 197 -14.10 14.82 -6.17
CA GLU A 197 -14.51 15.86 -5.24
C GLU A 197 -13.68 17.11 -5.46
N PHE A 198 -14.34 18.26 -5.45
CA PHE A 198 -13.73 19.55 -5.68
C PHE A 198 -13.54 20.33 -4.38
N ALA A 199 -12.65 21.29 -4.39
CA ALA A 199 -12.35 22.17 -3.25
C ALA A 199 -13.55 22.98 -2.75
N ASP A 200 -14.57 23.18 -3.56
CA ASP A 200 -15.82 23.84 -3.18
C ASP A 200 -16.85 22.90 -2.53
N GLY A 201 -16.48 21.66 -2.28
CA GLY A 201 -17.35 20.63 -1.68
C GLY A 201 -18.31 19.95 -2.66
N LYS A 202 -18.34 20.36 -3.92
CA LYS A 202 -19.14 19.65 -4.94
C LYS A 202 -18.46 18.35 -5.33
N SER A 203 -19.23 17.43 -5.90
CA SER A 203 -18.70 16.18 -6.42
C SER A 203 -19.35 15.81 -7.74
N TRP A 204 -18.55 15.20 -8.60
CA TRP A 204 -19.00 14.47 -9.76
C TRP A 204 -18.91 12.98 -9.48
N MET A 205 -19.85 12.20 -9.98
CA MET A 205 -19.88 10.75 -9.83
C MET A 205 -20.36 10.12 -11.14
N ARG A 206 -19.69 9.04 -11.53
CA ARG A 206 -20.07 8.23 -12.70
C ARG A 206 -21.45 7.65 -12.50
N LYS A 207 -22.32 7.77 -13.49
CA LYS A 207 -23.75 7.41 -13.42
C LYS A 207 -24.00 5.96 -12.99
N ASP A 208 -23.18 5.01 -13.51
CA ASP A 208 -23.35 3.58 -13.28
C ASP A 208 -22.50 3.05 -12.12
N TRP A 209 -21.91 3.93 -11.32
CA TRP A 209 -21.09 3.51 -10.20
C TRP A 209 -21.94 3.26 -8.94
N ASN A 210 -21.81 2.05 -8.38
CA ASN A 210 -22.46 1.67 -7.13
C ASN A 210 -21.51 1.84 -5.94
N ALA A 211 -21.62 2.96 -5.23
CA ALA A 211 -20.81 3.24 -4.05
C ALA A 211 -21.06 2.26 -2.88
N ASN A 212 -22.21 1.56 -2.86
CA ASN A 212 -22.53 0.66 -1.76
C ASN A 212 -21.62 -0.60 -1.72
N GLU A 213 -21.10 -1.02 -2.86
CA GLU A 213 -20.18 -2.17 -2.94
C GLU A 213 -18.88 -1.95 -2.17
N ILE A 214 -18.50 -0.69 -1.97
CA ILE A 214 -17.25 -0.30 -1.34
C ILE A 214 -17.45 0.58 -0.10
N LYS A 215 -18.70 0.77 0.32
CA LYS A 215 -19.07 1.72 1.39
C LYS A 215 -18.17 1.60 2.64
N ALA A 216 -17.94 0.38 3.11
CA ALA A 216 -17.12 0.15 4.30
C ALA A 216 -15.63 0.52 4.08
N GLY A 217 -15.06 0.17 2.93
CA GLY A 217 -13.68 0.54 2.55
C GLY A 217 -13.52 2.04 2.40
N TYR A 218 -14.46 2.66 1.69
CA TYR A 218 -14.48 4.11 1.48
C TYR A 218 -14.60 4.88 2.81
N GLN A 219 -15.54 4.52 3.68
CA GLN A 219 -15.70 5.15 4.99
C GLN A 219 -14.44 5.04 5.84
N ARG A 220 -13.80 3.87 5.87
CA ARG A 220 -12.54 3.65 6.58
C ARG A 220 -11.42 4.51 6.01
N ALA A 221 -11.29 4.56 4.70
CA ALA A 221 -10.27 5.35 4.03
C ALA A 221 -10.44 6.86 4.29
N MET A 222 -11.67 7.35 4.30
CA MET A 222 -11.97 8.76 4.60
C MET A 222 -11.76 9.11 6.07
N ALA A 223 -12.08 8.19 6.98
CA ALA A 223 -11.91 8.40 8.42
C ALA A 223 -10.44 8.33 8.88
N THR A 224 -9.56 7.71 8.11
CA THR A 224 -8.14 7.59 8.46
C THR A 224 -7.40 8.88 8.06
N PRO A 225 -6.65 9.53 8.96
CA PRO A 225 -5.85 10.70 8.62
C PRO A 225 -4.84 10.41 7.51
N TRP A 226 -4.67 11.35 6.59
CA TRP A 226 -3.64 11.24 5.54
C TRP A 226 -2.25 11.44 6.14
N THR A 227 -1.31 10.57 5.76
CA THR A 227 0.10 10.78 6.09
C THR A 227 0.74 11.73 5.07
N PRO A 228 1.80 12.49 5.43
CA PRO A 228 2.42 13.47 4.53
C PRO A 228 2.89 12.91 3.18
N ASN A 229 3.22 11.62 3.14
CA ASN A 229 3.73 10.95 1.94
C ASN A 229 2.68 10.08 1.24
N GLU A 230 1.47 10.01 1.78
CA GLU A 230 0.42 9.18 1.25
C GLU A 230 -0.43 9.97 0.26
N MET A 231 -0.34 9.63 -1.02
CA MET A 231 -1.18 10.22 -2.05
C MET A 231 -2.45 9.42 -2.30
N CYS A 232 -2.34 8.10 -2.32
CA CYS A 232 -3.45 7.20 -2.64
C CYS A 232 -3.51 6.00 -1.69
N ARG A 233 -4.72 5.53 -1.43
CA ARG A 233 -5.05 4.34 -0.62
C ARG A 233 -5.77 3.32 -1.47
N ALA A 234 -5.39 2.04 -1.32
CA ALA A 234 -6.19 0.93 -1.81
C ALA A 234 -7.40 0.70 -0.89
N LEU A 235 -8.54 0.31 -1.49
CA LEU A 235 -9.83 0.08 -0.81
C LEU A 235 -10.21 -1.39 -0.79
#